data_18a608da28ab1296006b9c617f4d9475
#
_entry.id   18a608da28ab1296006b9c617f4d9475
#
_cell.length_a   1.000
_cell.length_b   1.000
_cell.length_c   1.000
_cell.angle_alpha   90.00
_cell.angle_beta   90.00
_cell.angle_gamma   90.00
#
_symmetry.space_group_name_H-M   'P 1'
#
loop_
_entity.id
_entity.type
_entity.pdbx_description
1 polymer ?
#
loop_
_entity_poly.entity_id
_entity_poly.type
_entity_poly.pdbx_seq_one_letter_code
_entity_poly.pdbx_strand_id
1 'polypeptide(L)'
;MSKVNIDGLVDAVLKELKKFNDVTEEEFEKIAKAVAKEGTKKLKATSPKGRGSRKGHYADGWGVSYFRKGNGKFQFVVHNKKKPGLTHLLENGHALNIGGRARAIVHIKPVEEWCNEEFERRVEMRLGR
;
A
#
# COMPACT_ATOMS: atom_id res chain seq x y z
N MET A 1 10.81 -5.48 -2.40
CA MET A 1 10.54 -4.12 -1.92
C MET A 1 9.65 -4.14 -0.69
N SER A 2 9.87 -3.20 0.20
CA SER A 2 9.15 -3.13 1.47
C SER A 2 8.01 -2.09 1.46
N LYS A 3 7.49 -1.78 0.29
CA LYS A 3 6.48 -0.74 0.09
C LYS A 3 5.27 -1.27 -0.66
N VAL A 4 4.09 -0.79 -0.25
CA VAL A 4 2.87 -0.90 -1.05
C VAL A 4 2.73 0.43 -1.78
N ASN A 5 2.77 0.41 -3.10
CA ASN A 5 2.81 1.61 -3.93
C ASN A 5 1.63 1.60 -4.91
N ILE A 6 0.83 2.67 -4.89
CA ILE A 6 -0.33 2.82 -5.77
C ILE A 6 -0.16 3.94 -6.80
N ASP A 7 1.01 4.61 -6.84
CA ASP A 7 1.19 5.77 -7.71
C ASP A 7 1.15 5.43 -9.21
N GLY A 8 1.62 4.25 -9.61
CA GLY A 8 1.54 3.80 -11.00
C GLY A 8 0.11 3.69 -11.50
N LEU A 9 -0.79 3.15 -10.66
CA LEU A 9 -2.21 3.05 -10.98
C LEU A 9 -2.83 4.45 -11.02
N VAL A 10 -2.49 5.30 -10.04
CA VAL A 10 -3.00 6.68 -9.97
C VAL A 10 -2.64 7.44 -11.25
N ASP A 11 -1.39 7.36 -11.71
CA ASP A 11 -0.95 8.03 -12.93
C ASP A 11 -1.72 7.54 -14.16
N ALA A 12 -1.93 6.24 -14.28
CA ALA A 12 -2.66 5.64 -15.40
C ALA A 12 -4.12 6.10 -15.44
N VAL A 13 -4.80 6.07 -14.29
CA VAL A 13 -6.20 6.48 -14.18
C VAL A 13 -6.34 8.00 -14.39
N LEU A 14 -5.41 8.80 -13.86
CA LEU A 14 -5.42 10.24 -14.04
C LEU A 14 -5.30 10.62 -15.52
N LYS A 15 -4.44 9.93 -16.27
CA LYS A 15 -4.28 10.12 -17.70
C LYS A 15 -5.60 9.86 -18.44
N GLU A 16 -6.30 8.80 -18.06
CA GLU A 16 -7.60 8.45 -18.64
C GLU A 16 -8.65 9.51 -18.30
N LEU A 17 -8.70 9.97 -17.05
CA LEU A 17 -9.67 10.95 -16.58
C LEU A 17 -9.50 12.33 -17.19
N LYS A 18 -8.29 12.73 -17.52
CA LYS A 18 -8.03 14.02 -18.18
C LYS A 18 -8.74 14.15 -19.52
N LYS A 19 -9.06 13.04 -20.16
CA LYS A 19 -9.82 13.01 -21.41
C LYS A 19 -11.27 13.46 -21.22
N PHE A 20 -11.80 13.35 -20.01
CA PHE A 20 -13.22 13.59 -19.71
C PHE A 20 -13.47 14.86 -18.89
N ASN A 21 -12.44 15.45 -18.30
CA ASN A 21 -12.56 16.62 -17.39
C ASN A 21 -13.57 16.45 -16.26
N ASP A 22 -13.83 15.18 -15.84
CA ASP A 22 -14.89 14.88 -14.87
C ASP A 22 -14.45 14.88 -13.41
N VAL A 23 -13.15 14.75 -13.16
CA VAL A 23 -12.60 14.66 -11.81
C VAL A 23 -11.40 15.59 -11.70
N THR A 24 -11.36 16.40 -10.63
CA THR A 24 -10.22 17.26 -10.36
C THR A 24 -9.07 16.45 -9.76
N GLU A 25 -7.86 16.97 -9.89
CA GLU A 25 -6.69 16.36 -9.28
C GLU A 25 -6.83 16.26 -7.76
N GLU A 26 -7.47 17.25 -7.13
CA GLU A 26 -7.73 17.26 -5.69
C GLU A 26 -8.67 16.12 -5.26
N GLU A 27 -9.75 15.88 -6.03
CA GLU A 27 -10.66 14.79 -5.76
C GLU A 27 -9.97 13.43 -5.89
N PHE A 28 -9.13 13.32 -6.90
CA PHE A 28 -8.35 12.14 -7.18
C PHE A 28 -7.39 11.82 -6.02
N GLU A 29 -6.72 12.86 -5.54
CA GLU A 29 -5.80 12.78 -4.40
C GLU A 29 -6.52 12.32 -3.12
N LYS A 30 -7.73 12.84 -2.88
CA LYS A 30 -8.55 12.45 -1.73
C LYS A 30 -8.91 10.96 -1.77
N ILE A 31 -9.28 10.46 -2.94
CA ILE A 31 -9.61 9.04 -3.12
C ILE A 31 -8.38 8.18 -2.84
N ALA A 32 -7.23 8.55 -3.43
CA ALA A 32 -5.97 7.82 -3.22
C ALA A 32 -5.55 7.81 -1.75
N LYS A 33 -5.68 8.94 -1.07
CA LYS A 33 -5.36 9.06 0.36
C LYS A 33 -6.24 8.15 1.22
N ALA A 34 -7.54 8.14 0.94
CA ALA A 34 -8.49 7.30 1.68
C ALA A 34 -8.17 5.81 1.49
N VAL A 35 -7.89 5.39 0.25
CA VAL A 35 -7.52 4.00 -0.04
C VAL A 35 -6.21 3.62 0.64
N ALA A 36 -5.21 4.49 0.61
CA ALA A 36 -3.93 4.25 1.28
C ALA A 36 -4.08 4.06 2.79
N LYS A 37 -4.94 4.89 3.42
CA LYS A 37 -5.22 4.77 4.86
C LYS A 37 -5.91 3.46 5.20
N GLU A 38 -6.90 3.06 4.40
CA GLU A 38 -7.61 1.81 4.61
C GLU A 38 -6.72 0.60 4.37
N GLY A 39 -5.84 0.67 3.35
CA GLY A 39 -4.84 -0.35 3.09
C GLY A 39 -3.87 -0.51 4.25
N THR A 40 -3.47 0.61 4.86
CA THR A 40 -2.62 0.60 6.06
C THR A 40 -3.30 -0.14 7.22
N LYS A 41 -4.58 0.11 7.45
CA LYS A 41 -5.35 -0.59 8.48
C LYS A 41 -5.42 -2.09 8.20
N LYS A 42 -5.62 -2.48 6.95
CA LYS A 42 -5.64 -3.89 6.54
C LYS A 42 -4.29 -4.55 6.79
N LEU A 43 -3.19 -3.87 6.45
CA LEU A 43 -1.84 -4.38 6.70
C LEU A 43 -1.59 -4.58 8.19
N LYS A 44 -2.00 -3.63 9.03
CA LYS A 44 -1.89 -3.78 10.49
C LYS A 44 -2.68 -4.99 11.00
N ALA A 45 -3.87 -5.21 10.45
CA ALA A 45 -4.72 -6.32 10.88
C ALA A 45 -4.23 -7.69 10.39
N THR A 46 -3.63 -7.75 9.20
CA THR A 46 -3.24 -9.01 8.57
C THR A 46 -1.77 -9.36 8.69
N SER A 47 -0.93 -8.42 9.12
CA SER A 47 0.51 -8.68 9.29
C SER A 47 0.77 -9.60 10.47
N PRO A 48 1.81 -10.45 10.40
CA PRO A 48 2.16 -11.33 11.52
C PRO A 48 2.54 -10.51 12.76
N LYS A 49 2.07 -10.95 13.93
CA LYS A 49 2.24 -10.23 15.20
C LYS A 49 3.50 -10.65 15.96
N GLY A 50 4.02 -11.84 15.68
CA GLY A 50 5.16 -12.37 16.41
C GLY A 50 4.81 -12.78 17.82
N ARG A 51 5.83 -12.94 18.68
CA ARG A 51 5.70 -13.40 20.07
C ARG A 51 6.60 -12.57 20.99
N GLY A 52 6.32 -12.63 22.28
CA GLY A 52 7.15 -12.01 23.31
C GLY A 52 6.94 -10.52 23.47
N SER A 53 7.93 -9.82 24.01
CA SER A 53 7.86 -8.39 24.35
C SER A 53 7.74 -7.48 23.12
N ARG A 54 8.10 -7.98 21.93
CA ARG A 54 8.01 -7.23 20.67
C ARG A 54 6.79 -7.63 19.84
N LYS A 55 5.85 -8.35 20.45
CA LYS A 55 4.62 -8.77 19.78
C LYS A 55 3.89 -7.55 19.21
N GLY A 56 3.55 -7.62 17.91
CA GLY A 56 2.80 -6.57 17.24
C GLY A 56 3.63 -5.40 16.72
N HIS A 57 4.92 -5.30 17.06
CA HIS A 57 5.76 -4.17 16.60
C HIS A 57 5.81 -4.03 15.08
N TYR A 58 5.96 -5.15 14.37
CA TYR A 58 5.97 -5.13 12.91
C TYR A 58 4.62 -4.67 12.37
N ALA A 59 3.53 -5.30 12.83
CA ALA A 59 2.18 -4.97 12.36
C ALA A 59 1.83 -3.51 12.64
N ASP A 60 2.22 -2.98 13.79
CA ASP A 60 1.95 -1.60 14.18
C ASP A 60 2.82 -0.57 13.44
N GLY A 61 3.85 -1.03 12.74
CA GLY A 61 4.80 -0.16 12.05
C GLY A 61 4.32 0.38 10.70
N TRP A 62 3.20 -0.11 10.18
CA TRP A 62 2.67 0.35 8.89
C TRP A 62 2.18 1.79 8.97
N GLY A 63 2.53 2.56 7.96
CA GLY A 63 2.11 3.95 7.86
C GLY A 63 2.16 4.45 6.42
N VAL A 64 1.62 5.63 6.20
CA VAL A 64 1.55 6.27 4.88
C VAL A 64 2.49 7.47 4.85
N SER A 65 3.30 7.56 3.80
CA SER A 65 4.07 8.75 3.48
C SER A 65 3.49 9.40 2.23
N TYR A 66 3.43 10.72 2.25
CA TYR A 66 2.91 11.52 1.16
C TYR A 66 4.03 12.37 0.56
N PHE A 67 4.13 12.32 -0.75
CA PHE A 67 5.13 13.10 -1.49
C PHE A 67 4.45 13.85 -2.63
N ARG A 68 4.82 15.12 -2.81
CA ARG A 68 4.43 15.87 -4.00
C ARG A 68 5.68 16.12 -4.84
N LYS A 69 5.67 15.60 -6.06
CA LYS A 69 6.80 15.74 -6.98
C LYS A 69 6.85 17.15 -7.56
N GLY A 70 8.00 17.56 -8.10
CA GLY A 70 8.21 18.90 -8.67
C GLY A 70 7.28 19.24 -9.84
N ASN A 71 6.71 18.25 -10.51
CA ASN A 71 5.73 18.42 -11.58
C ASN A 71 4.28 18.52 -11.08
N GLY A 72 4.08 18.66 -9.77
CA GLY A 72 2.77 18.74 -9.15
C GLY A 72 2.09 17.40 -8.89
N LYS A 73 2.64 16.29 -9.35
CA LYS A 73 2.08 14.97 -9.11
C LYS A 73 2.27 14.55 -7.66
N PHE A 74 1.29 13.82 -7.11
CA PHE A 74 1.37 13.29 -5.76
C PHE A 74 1.66 11.79 -5.77
N GLN A 75 2.19 11.32 -4.65
CA GLN A 75 2.49 9.92 -4.42
C GLN A 75 2.18 9.56 -2.98
N PHE A 76 1.39 8.51 -2.78
CA PHE A 76 1.18 7.90 -1.46
C PHE A 76 1.92 6.57 -1.43
N VAL A 77 2.75 6.39 -0.40
CA VAL A 77 3.49 5.15 -0.21
C VAL A 77 3.16 4.60 1.17
N VAL A 78 2.62 3.38 1.19
CA VAL A 78 2.37 2.65 2.43
C VAL A 78 3.61 1.80 2.70
N HIS A 79 4.23 1.99 3.85
CA HIS A 79 5.46 1.28 4.19
C HIS A 79 5.57 1.01 5.68
N ASN A 80 6.39 0.04 6.05
CA ASN A 80 6.62 -0.26 7.45
C ASN A 80 7.75 0.62 7.98
N LYS A 81 7.43 1.49 8.93
CA LYS A 81 8.35 2.48 9.49
C LYS A 81 9.19 1.91 10.64
N LYS A 82 8.70 0.88 11.34
CA LYS A 82 9.39 0.30 12.49
C LYS A 82 10.36 -0.83 12.12
N LYS A 83 9.95 -1.69 11.20
CA LYS A 83 10.71 -2.88 10.79
C LYS A 83 10.74 -3.05 9.28
N PRO A 84 11.29 -2.07 8.53
CA PRO A 84 11.25 -2.14 7.07
C PRO A 84 12.00 -3.34 6.49
N GLY A 85 13.06 -3.79 7.16
CA GLY A 85 13.85 -4.94 6.70
C GLY A 85 13.15 -6.28 6.79
N LEU A 86 12.06 -6.37 7.56
CA LEU A 86 11.31 -7.62 7.69
C LEU A 86 10.28 -7.84 6.58
N THR A 87 9.89 -6.80 5.87
CA THR A 87 8.77 -6.88 4.93
C THR A 87 8.94 -7.97 3.87
N HIS A 88 10.04 -7.93 3.10
CA HIS A 88 10.23 -8.91 2.05
C HIS A 88 10.62 -10.30 2.59
N LEU A 89 11.31 -10.35 3.74
CA LEU A 89 11.65 -11.63 4.36
C LEU A 89 10.41 -12.38 4.79
N LEU A 90 9.42 -11.70 5.37
CA LEU A 90 8.16 -12.29 5.75
C LEU A 90 7.32 -12.64 4.52
N GLU A 91 7.23 -11.75 3.55
CA GLU A 91 6.41 -11.95 2.36
C GLU A 91 6.89 -13.13 1.50
N ASN A 92 8.20 -13.27 1.34
CA ASN A 92 8.81 -14.24 0.43
C ASN A 92 9.48 -15.44 1.12
N GLY A 93 9.58 -15.39 2.46
CA GLY A 93 10.38 -16.35 3.20
C GLY A 93 11.87 -16.05 3.09
N HIS A 94 12.70 -16.79 3.78
CA HIS A 94 14.15 -16.59 3.78
C HIS A 94 14.90 -17.84 4.25
N ALA A 95 16.18 -17.94 3.89
CA ALA A 95 17.04 -19.03 4.33
C ALA A 95 17.36 -18.90 5.83
N LEU A 96 17.36 -20.03 6.54
CA LEU A 96 17.69 -20.07 7.96
C LEU A 96 19.16 -20.46 8.16
N ASN A 97 19.79 -19.91 9.22
CA ASN A 97 21.17 -20.23 9.57
C ASN A 97 21.40 -21.70 9.92
N ILE A 98 20.35 -22.35 10.42
CA ILE A 98 20.39 -23.77 10.81
C ILE A 98 20.05 -24.70 9.67
N GLY A 99 19.86 -24.20 8.46
CA GLY A 99 19.43 -24.94 7.28
C GLY A 99 17.93 -24.85 7.05
N GLY A 100 17.50 -25.06 5.79
CA GLY A 100 16.10 -24.92 5.39
C GLY A 100 15.71 -23.45 5.22
N ARG A 101 14.41 -23.21 5.09
CA ARG A 101 13.86 -21.86 4.86
C ARG A 101 12.71 -21.58 5.80
N ALA A 102 12.62 -20.33 6.24
CA ALA A 102 11.43 -19.83 6.92
C ALA A 102 10.29 -19.75 5.90
N ARG A 103 9.10 -20.13 6.34
CA ARG A 103 7.90 -20.11 5.49
C ARG A 103 7.50 -18.67 5.15
N ALA A 104 7.08 -18.45 3.91
CA ALA A 104 6.52 -17.18 3.50
C ALA A 104 5.18 -16.92 4.19
N ILE A 105 4.97 -15.68 4.64
CA ILE A 105 3.70 -15.21 5.20
C ILE A 105 3.23 -14.06 4.30
N VAL A 106 2.44 -14.40 3.29
CA VAL A 106 1.96 -13.43 2.30
C VAL A 106 0.93 -12.52 2.94
N HIS A 107 1.22 -11.24 3.06
CA HIS A 107 0.32 -10.24 3.66
C HIS A 107 0.30 -8.92 2.89
N ILE A 108 1.36 -8.60 2.13
CA ILE A 108 1.46 -7.34 1.37
C ILE A 108 0.70 -7.42 0.05
N LYS A 109 0.93 -8.49 -0.71
CA LYS A 109 0.33 -8.64 -2.04
C LYS A 109 -1.21 -8.56 -2.05
N PRO A 110 -1.92 -9.26 -1.14
CA PRO A 110 -3.38 -9.15 -1.11
C PRO A 110 -3.87 -7.72 -0.84
N VAL A 111 -3.19 -6.97 0.03
CA VAL A 111 -3.55 -5.59 0.34
C VAL A 111 -3.23 -4.67 -0.82
N GLU A 112 -2.09 -4.87 -1.50
CA GLU A 112 -1.73 -4.11 -2.69
C GLU A 112 -2.79 -4.29 -3.78
N GLU A 113 -3.20 -5.52 -4.05
CA GLU A 113 -4.25 -5.83 -5.02
C GLU A 113 -5.57 -5.17 -4.62
N TRP A 114 -5.92 -5.24 -3.33
CA TRP A 114 -7.13 -4.59 -2.81
C TRP A 114 -7.06 -3.08 -3.02
N CYS A 115 -5.94 -2.45 -2.72
CA CYS A 115 -5.77 -1.00 -2.90
C CYS A 115 -5.98 -0.59 -4.36
N ASN A 116 -5.41 -1.35 -5.28
CA ASN A 116 -5.52 -1.06 -6.71
C ASN A 116 -6.95 -1.21 -7.21
N GLU A 117 -7.62 -2.28 -6.84
CA GLU A 117 -9.02 -2.53 -7.21
C GLU A 117 -9.96 -1.50 -6.60
N GLU A 118 -9.78 -1.20 -5.32
CA GLU A 118 -10.62 -0.26 -4.59
C GLU A 118 -10.46 1.17 -5.10
N PHE A 119 -9.23 1.58 -5.44
CA PHE A 119 -8.98 2.88 -6.02
C PHE A 119 -9.72 3.03 -7.34
N GLU A 120 -9.58 2.04 -8.23
CA GLU A 120 -10.25 2.03 -9.53
C GLU A 120 -11.78 2.07 -9.36
N ARG A 121 -12.32 1.27 -8.45
CA ARG A 121 -13.75 1.22 -8.16
C ARG A 121 -14.30 2.57 -7.71
N ARG A 122 -13.60 3.23 -6.78
CA ARG A 122 -14.03 4.53 -6.25
C ARG A 122 -13.97 5.63 -7.30
N VAL A 123 -12.96 5.60 -8.16
CA VAL A 123 -12.87 6.54 -9.27
C VAL A 123 -14.02 6.33 -10.25
N GLU A 124 -14.33 5.09 -10.61
CA GLU A 124 -15.45 4.78 -11.49
C GLU A 124 -16.78 5.23 -10.89
N MET A 125 -16.98 5.01 -9.60
CA MET A 125 -18.17 5.47 -8.89
C MET A 125 -18.29 7.00 -8.95
N ARG A 126 -17.20 7.72 -8.76
CA ARG A 126 -17.18 9.19 -8.82
C ARG A 126 -17.56 9.69 -10.23
N LEU A 127 -17.19 8.92 -11.27
CA LEU A 127 -17.53 9.24 -12.64
C LEU A 127 -18.98 8.86 -13.01
N GLY A 128 -19.69 8.19 -12.12
CA GLY A 128 -21.06 7.74 -12.38
C GLY A 128 -21.17 6.53 -13.29
N ARG A 129 -20.14 5.72 -13.30
CA ARG A 129 -20.07 4.52 -14.18
C ARG A 129 -20.37 3.24 -13.44
#